data_934eef1960d2af460f1ff77852a5d0df
#
_entry.id   934eef1960d2af460f1ff77852a5d0df
#
_cell.length_a   1.000
_cell.length_b   1.000
_cell.length_c   1.000
_cell.angle_alpha   90.00
_cell.angle_beta   90.00
_cell.angle_gamma   90.00
#
_symmetry.space_group_name_H-M   'P 1'
#
loop_
_entity.id
_entity.type
_entity.pdbx_description
1 polymer ?
#
loop_
_entity_poly.entity_id
_entity_poly.type
_entity_poly.pdbx_seq_one_letter_code
_entity_poly.pdbx_strand_id
1 'polypeptide(L)'
;MSHRRPASGTDGLGMSGVDRLVGEGARTVGAGAVWAVGDAGGTLGGGSHGLLGQGPYARLRPGPDTLHDLASLTKIVALWPCAGVLWQSGRLPPDEPLGRWWPPAAGHPAGEVTVRQLLAHTAGMLPYTRFEQLYGRDLAAIRAGVLAAPLHRPPGTAVEYTDRAAVLLTYLVEDLAGAPLDELAARWVWEPLGMADTRYGPLGTVLAARTAPTEYDERTGAHLRGVVHDPSARLLGGVSGNAGAFSTARDLARFLTALLAPPPGLPWGGAWIDESLREQTGGLVPARGLSWLCAPGTDPAEGTFVHYGFTGTGFWISRRLGRWALLLTNKVHYDRGVAQLTELRNAFRQAVFG
;
A
#
# COMPACT_ATOMS: atom_id res chain seq x y z
N MET A 1 -11.31 -44.20 -13.64
CA MET A 1 -9.93 -43.67 -13.43
C MET A 1 -10.05 -42.44 -12.55
N SER A 2 -9.65 -42.58 -11.30
CA SER A 2 -9.79 -41.56 -10.26
C SER A 2 -8.69 -40.51 -10.44
N HIS A 3 -9.05 -39.27 -10.81
CA HIS A 3 -8.11 -38.15 -10.80
C HIS A 3 -7.84 -37.71 -9.35
N ARG A 4 -6.73 -38.19 -8.79
CA ARG A 4 -6.16 -37.64 -7.57
C ARG A 4 -5.78 -36.17 -7.84
N ARG A 5 -6.39 -35.24 -7.10
CA ARG A 5 -5.88 -33.85 -6.97
C ARG A 5 -4.44 -33.93 -6.45
N PRO A 6 -3.50 -33.12 -6.99
CA PRO A 6 -2.19 -33.03 -6.41
C PRO A 6 -2.32 -32.47 -4.99
N ALA A 7 -1.65 -33.11 -4.03
CA ALA A 7 -1.55 -32.62 -2.67
C ALA A 7 -0.91 -31.23 -2.67
N SER A 8 -1.62 -30.24 -2.14
CA SER A 8 -1.08 -28.91 -1.85
C SER A 8 0.04 -29.08 -0.83
N GLY A 9 1.28 -28.93 -1.27
CA GLY A 9 2.44 -28.91 -0.39
C GLY A 9 2.32 -27.71 0.58
N THR A 10 1.92 -27.98 1.80
CA THR A 10 1.97 -27.06 2.93
C THR A 10 3.12 -27.49 3.82
N ASP A 11 4.36 -27.22 3.41
CA ASP A 11 5.53 -27.31 4.30
C ASP A 11 5.67 -26.05 5.17
N GLY A 12 4.63 -25.21 5.25
CA GLY A 12 4.51 -24.08 6.17
C GLY A 12 3.78 -24.47 7.46
N LEU A 13 3.90 -23.65 8.49
CA LEU A 13 3.07 -23.76 9.71
C LEU A 13 1.60 -23.78 9.30
N GLY A 14 0.81 -24.76 9.79
CA GLY A 14 -0.63 -24.73 9.61
C GLY A 14 -1.24 -23.43 10.17
N MET A 15 -2.48 -23.08 9.83
CA MET A 15 -3.13 -21.82 10.26
C MET A 15 -3.05 -21.61 11.79
N SER A 16 -3.12 -22.67 12.61
CA SER A 16 -2.93 -22.60 14.07
C SER A 16 -1.51 -22.19 14.45
N GLY A 17 -0.50 -22.58 13.68
CA GLY A 17 0.89 -22.15 13.88
C GLY A 17 1.09 -20.69 13.52
N VAL A 18 0.48 -20.24 12.43
CA VAL A 18 0.47 -18.81 12.03
C VAL A 18 -0.22 -17.96 13.09
N ASP A 19 -1.38 -18.39 13.60
CA ASP A 19 -2.11 -17.68 14.66
C ASP A 19 -1.28 -17.50 15.92
N ARG A 20 -0.61 -18.58 16.37
CA ARG A 20 0.29 -18.53 17.52
C ARG A 20 1.46 -17.57 17.29
N LEU A 21 2.11 -17.66 16.13
CA LEU A 21 3.23 -16.79 15.75
C LEU A 21 2.80 -15.32 15.78
N VAL A 22 1.65 -14.97 15.20
CA VAL A 22 1.15 -13.58 15.22
C VAL A 22 0.79 -13.15 16.64
N GLY A 23 0.19 -14.05 17.45
CA GLY A 23 -0.12 -13.76 18.86
C GLY A 23 1.11 -13.49 19.71
N GLU A 24 2.20 -14.22 19.50
CA GLU A 24 3.50 -14.01 20.15
C GLU A 24 4.14 -12.71 19.67
N GLY A 25 4.16 -12.50 18.35
CA GLY A 25 4.69 -11.30 17.75
C GLY A 25 3.94 -10.03 18.18
N ALA A 26 2.61 -10.06 18.26
CA ALA A 26 1.81 -8.94 18.74
C ALA A 26 2.18 -8.53 20.17
N ARG A 27 2.45 -9.50 21.06
CA ARG A 27 2.94 -9.22 22.43
C ARG A 27 4.32 -8.55 22.41
N THR A 28 5.23 -9.03 21.58
CA THR A 28 6.60 -8.49 21.45
C THR A 28 6.59 -7.08 20.86
N VAL A 29 5.79 -6.87 19.82
CA VAL A 29 5.60 -5.55 19.19
C VAL A 29 4.79 -4.61 20.08
N GLY A 30 4.04 -5.14 21.04
CA GLY A 30 3.20 -4.36 21.96
C GLY A 30 1.95 -3.78 21.32
N ALA A 31 1.54 -4.25 20.15
CA ALA A 31 0.45 -3.67 19.36
C ALA A 31 -0.71 -4.64 19.12
N GLY A 32 -1.88 -4.12 18.80
CA GLY A 32 -2.96 -4.91 18.24
C GLY A 32 -2.59 -5.40 16.84
N ALA A 33 -2.92 -6.66 16.53
CA ALA A 33 -2.65 -7.26 15.23
C ALA A 33 -3.89 -7.98 14.69
N VAL A 34 -4.15 -7.82 13.40
CA VAL A 34 -5.10 -8.61 12.62
C VAL A 34 -4.34 -9.25 11.48
N TRP A 35 -4.54 -10.54 11.26
CA TRP A 35 -3.92 -11.25 10.16
C TRP A 35 -4.95 -12.05 9.36
N ALA A 36 -4.69 -12.24 8.09
CA ALA A 36 -5.41 -13.19 7.27
C ALA A 36 -4.50 -13.75 6.17
N VAL A 37 -4.79 -14.96 5.75
CA VAL A 37 -4.16 -15.67 4.64
C VAL A 37 -5.26 -16.20 3.72
N GLY A 38 -5.03 -16.18 2.43
CA GLY A 38 -6.00 -16.68 1.46
C GLY A 38 -5.39 -17.03 0.11
N ASP A 39 -6.27 -17.44 -0.77
CA ASP A 39 -5.98 -17.81 -2.16
C ASP A 39 -6.99 -17.17 -3.14
N ALA A 40 -7.06 -17.67 -4.36
CA ALA A 40 -8.01 -17.20 -5.37
C ALA A 40 -9.49 -17.47 -5.00
N GLY A 41 -9.76 -18.38 -4.07
CA GLY A 41 -11.11 -18.67 -3.57
C GLY A 41 -11.53 -17.77 -2.40
N GLY A 42 -10.61 -17.00 -1.83
CA GLY A 42 -10.88 -16.12 -0.69
C GLY A 42 -10.00 -16.40 0.52
N THR A 43 -10.48 -16.05 1.70
CA THR A 43 -9.76 -16.22 2.96
C THR A 43 -9.76 -17.68 3.41
N LEU A 44 -8.57 -18.23 3.67
CA LEU A 44 -8.35 -19.57 4.20
C LEU A 44 -8.27 -19.60 5.72
N GLY A 45 -7.76 -18.51 6.34
CA GLY A 45 -7.64 -18.37 7.78
C GLY A 45 -7.30 -16.95 8.17
N GLY A 46 -7.53 -16.63 9.45
CA GLY A 46 -7.25 -15.31 10.01
C GLY A 46 -7.48 -15.29 11.50
N GLY A 47 -7.00 -14.23 12.14
CA GLY A 47 -7.15 -14.02 13.59
C GLY A 47 -6.79 -12.62 14.00
N SER A 48 -6.97 -12.34 15.29
CA SER A 48 -6.61 -11.06 15.87
C SER A 48 -6.09 -11.22 17.30
N HIS A 49 -5.08 -10.40 17.65
CA HIS A 49 -4.38 -10.49 18.93
C HIS A 49 -4.07 -9.10 19.49
N GLY A 50 -3.82 -9.04 20.80
CA GLY A 50 -3.38 -7.84 21.47
C GLY A 50 -4.48 -6.81 21.72
N LEU A 51 -4.06 -5.57 21.94
CA LEU A 51 -4.91 -4.42 22.21
C LEU A 51 -4.55 -3.28 21.27
N LEU A 52 -5.53 -2.45 20.92
CA LEU A 52 -5.34 -1.33 20.00
C LEU A 52 -4.63 -0.13 20.62
N GLY A 53 -4.46 -0.08 21.94
CA GLY A 53 -3.78 1.03 22.56
C GLY A 53 -3.67 0.95 24.07
N GLN A 54 -3.20 2.05 24.66
CA GLN A 54 -3.09 2.27 26.10
C GLN A 54 -4.06 3.38 26.54
N GLY A 55 -4.14 3.62 27.86
CA GLY A 55 -5.02 4.64 28.41
C GLY A 55 -6.48 4.43 27.99
N PRO A 56 -7.12 5.40 27.30
CA PRO A 56 -8.52 5.30 26.89
C PRO A 56 -8.77 4.17 25.89
N TYR A 57 -7.73 3.64 25.25
CA TYR A 57 -7.79 2.57 24.24
C TYR A 57 -7.45 1.19 24.77
N ALA A 58 -7.09 1.06 26.06
CA ALA A 58 -6.60 -0.18 26.68
C ALA A 58 -7.62 -1.34 26.72
N ARG A 59 -8.88 -1.08 26.37
CA ARG A 59 -9.93 -2.11 26.25
C ARG A 59 -10.32 -2.43 24.83
N LEU A 60 -9.78 -1.70 23.85
CA LEU A 60 -10.09 -1.91 22.45
C LEU A 60 -9.30 -3.11 21.91
N ARG A 61 -10.01 -4.07 21.37
CA ARG A 61 -9.43 -5.24 20.71
C ARG A 61 -9.52 -5.09 19.22
N PRO A 62 -8.48 -5.50 18.48
CA PRO A 62 -8.53 -5.57 17.02
C PRO A 62 -9.50 -6.66 16.57
N GLY A 63 -10.05 -6.50 15.38
CA GLY A 63 -10.88 -7.49 14.72
C GLY A 63 -10.87 -7.29 13.20
N PRO A 64 -11.48 -8.21 12.44
CA PRO A 64 -11.48 -8.14 10.97
C PRO A 64 -12.16 -6.88 10.41
N ASP A 65 -12.99 -6.21 11.23
CA ASP A 65 -13.70 -4.98 10.89
C ASP A 65 -13.06 -3.72 11.48
N THR A 66 -11.94 -3.85 12.16
CA THR A 66 -11.17 -2.70 12.65
C THR A 66 -10.59 -1.95 11.46
N LEU A 67 -10.88 -0.65 11.38
CA LEU A 67 -10.28 0.24 10.39
C LEU A 67 -8.84 0.54 10.78
N HIS A 68 -7.93 0.40 9.85
CA HIS A 68 -6.53 0.77 10.00
C HIS A 68 -6.18 1.89 9.02
N ASP A 69 -5.45 2.90 9.48
CA ASP A 69 -4.75 3.80 8.58
C ASP A 69 -3.72 2.97 7.80
N LEU A 70 -3.90 2.88 6.51
CA LEU A 70 -3.09 2.05 5.63
C LEU A 70 -1.71 2.63 5.36
N ALA A 71 -1.51 3.92 5.66
CA ALA A 71 -0.30 4.63 5.28
C ALA A 71 0.05 4.34 3.80
N SER A 72 1.28 3.89 3.53
CA SER A 72 1.73 3.63 2.15
C SER A 72 1.07 2.46 1.43
N LEU A 73 0.27 1.62 2.10
CA LEU A 73 -0.57 0.65 1.36
C LEU A 73 -1.60 1.37 0.47
N THR A 74 -1.89 2.65 0.73
CA THR A 74 -2.69 3.52 -0.15
C THR A 74 -2.18 3.52 -1.60
N LYS A 75 -0.84 3.47 -1.78
CA LYS A 75 -0.23 3.37 -3.11
C LYS A 75 -0.76 2.19 -3.91
N ILE A 76 -1.04 1.08 -3.22
CA ILE A 76 -1.47 -0.18 -3.84
C ILE A 76 -2.99 -0.27 -3.95
N VAL A 77 -3.74 0.16 -2.92
CA VAL A 77 -5.19 -0.04 -2.90
C VAL A 77 -5.97 1.09 -3.56
N ALA A 78 -5.30 2.19 -3.93
CA ALA A 78 -5.93 3.34 -4.58
C ALA A 78 -5.18 3.79 -5.84
N LEU A 79 -3.94 4.28 -5.72
CA LEU A 79 -3.21 4.89 -6.83
C LEU A 79 -2.85 3.88 -7.93
N TRP A 80 -2.23 2.75 -7.56
CA TRP A 80 -1.78 1.73 -8.49
C TRP A 80 -2.89 1.16 -9.38
N PRO A 81 -4.09 0.78 -8.88
CA PRO A 81 -5.16 0.30 -9.75
C PRO A 81 -5.74 1.42 -10.61
N CYS A 82 -5.81 2.67 -10.11
CA CYS A 82 -6.25 3.81 -10.93
C CYS A 82 -5.29 4.07 -12.10
N ALA A 83 -3.98 3.98 -11.87
CA ALA A 83 -2.99 4.02 -12.94
C ALA A 83 -3.18 2.85 -13.93
N GLY A 84 -3.54 1.66 -13.43
CA GLY A 84 -3.83 0.49 -14.24
C GLY A 84 -5.03 0.67 -15.19
N VAL A 85 -6.09 1.34 -14.75
CA VAL A 85 -7.24 1.69 -15.62
C VAL A 85 -6.79 2.57 -16.78
N LEU A 86 -5.99 3.59 -16.48
CA LEU A 86 -5.48 4.51 -17.52
C LEU A 86 -4.48 3.82 -18.46
N TRP A 87 -3.63 2.95 -17.92
CA TRP A 87 -2.70 2.16 -18.72
C TRP A 87 -3.44 1.21 -19.68
N GLN A 88 -4.41 0.45 -19.20
CA GLN A 88 -5.20 -0.48 -20.03
C GLN A 88 -6.04 0.23 -21.10
N SER A 89 -6.45 1.47 -20.85
CA SER A 89 -7.13 2.30 -21.84
C SER A 89 -6.19 3.03 -22.83
N GLY A 90 -4.88 2.79 -22.74
CA GLY A 90 -3.87 3.44 -23.60
C GLY A 90 -3.62 4.92 -23.28
N ARG A 91 -4.16 5.43 -22.17
CA ARG A 91 -4.04 6.84 -21.76
C ARG A 91 -2.82 7.14 -20.89
N LEU A 92 -2.11 6.13 -20.43
CA LEU A 92 -0.94 6.24 -19.57
C LEU A 92 0.25 5.51 -20.21
N PRO A 93 1.02 6.18 -21.12
CA PRO A 93 2.22 5.61 -21.70
C PRO A 93 3.26 5.32 -20.59
N PRO A 94 3.70 4.06 -20.39
CA PRO A 94 4.54 3.74 -19.24
C PRO A 94 6.01 4.18 -19.43
N ASP A 95 6.49 4.22 -20.67
CA ASP A 95 7.92 4.33 -20.99
C ASP A 95 8.31 5.64 -21.68
N GLU A 96 7.34 6.51 -21.94
CA GLU A 96 7.62 7.84 -22.49
C GLU A 96 7.85 8.86 -21.37
N PRO A 97 8.85 9.75 -21.48
CA PRO A 97 9.05 10.85 -20.54
C PRO A 97 7.80 11.72 -20.41
N LEU A 98 7.40 12.04 -19.18
CA LEU A 98 6.15 12.75 -18.88
C LEU A 98 6.02 14.07 -19.63
N GLY A 99 7.09 14.84 -19.75
CA GLY A 99 7.10 16.15 -20.39
C GLY A 99 6.78 16.13 -21.90
N ARG A 100 6.78 14.95 -22.54
CA ARG A 100 6.41 14.82 -23.95
C ARG A 100 4.91 14.79 -24.21
N TRP A 101 4.14 14.35 -23.22
CA TRP A 101 2.72 14.09 -23.42
C TRP A 101 1.82 14.61 -22.29
N TRP A 102 2.37 14.96 -21.14
CA TRP A 102 1.64 15.59 -20.04
C TRP A 102 2.12 17.04 -19.86
N PRO A 103 1.36 18.04 -20.37
CA PRO A 103 1.79 19.44 -20.42
C PRO A 103 2.27 20.04 -19.08
N PRO A 104 1.65 19.71 -17.91
CA PRO A 104 2.15 20.23 -16.63
C PRO A 104 3.59 19.84 -16.29
N ALA A 105 4.12 18.76 -16.84
CA ALA A 105 5.49 18.33 -16.62
C ALA A 105 6.49 18.88 -17.65
N ALA A 106 6.01 19.50 -18.72
CA ALA A 106 6.86 20.01 -19.80
C ALA A 106 7.83 21.10 -19.28
N GLY A 107 9.13 20.94 -19.55
CA GLY A 107 10.17 21.87 -19.12
C GLY A 107 10.56 21.78 -17.63
N HIS A 108 9.98 20.85 -16.88
CA HIS A 108 10.33 20.57 -15.50
C HIS A 108 11.17 19.29 -15.36
N PRO A 109 12.02 19.15 -14.32
CA PRO A 109 12.75 17.92 -14.05
C PRO A 109 11.84 16.69 -13.96
N ALA A 110 10.62 16.82 -13.40
CA ALA A 110 9.62 15.76 -13.41
C ALA A 110 9.23 15.31 -14.83
N GLY A 111 9.43 16.12 -15.86
CA GLY A 111 9.16 15.77 -17.25
C GLY A 111 10.17 14.80 -17.86
N GLU A 112 11.32 14.61 -17.23
CA GLU A 112 12.37 13.71 -17.71
C GLU A 112 12.12 12.25 -17.33
N VAL A 113 11.24 12.00 -16.35
CA VAL A 113 10.97 10.65 -15.84
C VAL A 113 9.78 10.01 -16.56
N THR A 114 9.70 8.69 -16.49
CA THR A 114 8.59 7.90 -17.03
C THR A 114 7.67 7.39 -15.92
N VAL A 115 6.45 6.99 -16.28
CA VAL A 115 5.50 6.38 -15.34
C VAL A 115 6.07 5.09 -14.73
N ARG A 116 6.75 4.27 -15.54
CA ARG A 116 7.43 3.05 -15.06
C ARG A 116 8.46 3.37 -13.98
N GLN A 117 9.29 4.38 -14.21
CA GLN A 117 10.30 4.80 -13.23
C GLN A 117 9.69 5.33 -11.93
N LEU A 118 8.57 6.05 -12.00
CA LEU A 118 7.84 6.50 -10.81
C LEU A 118 7.28 5.32 -10.02
N LEU A 119 6.62 4.38 -10.69
CA LEU A 119 6.02 3.19 -10.06
C LEU A 119 7.09 2.22 -9.53
N ALA A 120 8.23 2.07 -10.21
CA ALA A 120 9.34 1.23 -9.76
C ALA A 120 10.29 1.91 -8.76
N HIS A 121 10.02 3.18 -8.42
CA HIS A 121 10.90 4.01 -7.57
C HIS A 121 12.34 4.14 -8.09
N THR A 122 12.49 4.22 -9.42
CA THR A 122 13.78 4.45 -10.10
C THR A 122 13.85 5.81 -10.77
N ALA A 123 12.92 6.71 -10.47
CA ALA A 123 12.82 8.04 -11.08
C ALA A 123 13.92 9.03 -10.64
N GLY A 124 14.76 8.67 -9.66
CA GLY A 124 15.80 9.56 -9.15
C GLY A 124 15.29 10.80 -8.42
N MET A 125 14.05 10.76 -7.94
CA MET A 125 13.45 11.88 -7.19
C MET A 125 13.96 11.92 -5.76
N LEU A 126 14.01 13.12 -5.16
CA LEU A 126 14.38 13.31 -3.75
C LEU A 126 13.54 12.42 -2.83
N PRO A 127 14.16 11.65 -1.93
CA PRO A 127 13.43 10.76 -1.02
C PRO A 127 12.64 11.49 0.07
N TYR A 128 13.00 12.74 0.35
CA TYR A 128 12.42 13.54 1.42
C TYR A 128 11.20 14.35 0.94
N THR A 129 10.11 14.30 1.72
CA THR A 129 8.79 14.80 1.31
C THR A 129 8.10 15.66 2.38
N ARG A 130 8.83 16.44 3.17
CA ARG A 130 8.19 17.41 4.07
C ARG A 130 7.71 18.63 3.26
N PHE A 131 6.62 18.47 2.55
CA PHE A 131 6.10 19.47 1.61
C PHE A 131 5.79 20.80 2.26
N GLU A 132 5.24 20.82 3.48
CA GLU A 132 4.98 22.07 4.21
C GLU A 132 6.25 22.89 4.44
N GLN A 133 7.36 22.21 4.78
CA GLN A 133 8.65 22.88 5.00
C GLN A 133 9.29 23.37 3.69
N LEU A 134 9.06 22.64 2.58
CA LEU A 134 9.66 22.95 1.29
C LEU A 134 8.86 23.99 0.50
N TYR A 135 7.53 23.92 0.56
CA TYR A 135 6.65 24.66 -0.34
C TYR A 135 5.54 25.44 0.37
N GLY A 136 5.47 25.39 1.72
CA GLY A 136 4.38 25.98 2.49
C GLY A 136 3.10 25.15 2.44
N ARG A 137 1.96 25.80 2.64
CA ARG A 137 0.64 25.15 2.77
C ARG A 137 -0.27 25.35 1.56
N ASP A 138 0.15 26.15 0.60
CA ASP A 138 -0.62 26.37 -0.63
C ASP A 138 -0.51 25.17 -1.57
N LEU A 139 -1.63 24.59 -1.94
CA LEU A 139 -1.67 23.37 -2.75
C LEU A 139 -1.12 23.57 -4.17
N ALA A 140 -1.30 24.76 -4.74
CA ALA A 140 -0.75 25.07 -6.06
C ALA A 140 0.78 25.20 -5.99
N ALA A 141 1.31 25.84 -4.93
CA ALA A 141 2.74 25.92 -4.69
C ALA A 141 3.37 24.54 -4.44
N ILE A 142 2.68 23.66 -3.70
CA ILE A 142 3.14 22.27 -3.49
C ILE A 142 3.20 21.53 -4.82
N ARG A 143 2.14 21.61 -5.65
CA ARG A 143 2.10 20.97 -6.97
C ARG A 143 3.23 21.50 -7.88
N ALA A 144 3.40 22.80 -7.97
CA ALA A 144 4.48 23.42 -8.73
C ALA A 144 5.85 22.98 -8.22
N GLY A 145 6.05 22.95 -6.89
CA GLY A 145 7.28 22.50 -6.27
C GLY A 145 7.60 21.01 -6.50
N VAL A 146 6.59 20.14 -6.54
CA VAL A 146 6.78 18.72 -6.85
C VAL A 146 7.23 18.52 -8.30
N LEU A 147 6.67 19.28 -9.25
CA LEU A 147 7.07 19.26 -10.66
C LEU A 147 8.46 19.83 -10.90
N ALA A 148 8.79 20.95 -10.25
CA ALA A 148 10.03 21.70 -10.44
C ALA A 148 11.22 21.18 -9.60
N ALA A 149 10.98 20.27 -8.65
CA ALA A 149 12.04 19.75 -7.80
C ALA A 149 13.14 19.07 -8.62
N PRO A 150 14.42 19.37 -8.38
CA PRO A 150 15.52 18.73 -9.09
C PRO A 150 15.53 17.22 -8.82
N LEU A 151 15.95 16.47 -9.80
CA LEU A 151 16.23 15.05 -9.60
C LEU A 151 17.50 14.91 -8.75
N HIS A 152 17.43 14.00 -7.78
CA HIS A 152 18.54 13.71 -6.88
C HIS A 152 19.67 12.93 -7.61
N ARG A 153 19.28 12.14 -8.60
CA ARG A 153 20.19 11.37 -9.48
C ARG A 153 19.53 11.08 -10.83
N PRO A 154 20.28 10.62 -11.83
CA PRO A 154 19.71 10.28 -13.12
C PRO A 154 18.64 9.18 -12.99
N PRO A 155 17.50 9.28 -13.69
CA PRO A 155 16.47 8.26 -13.71
C PRO A 155 17.04 6.89 -14.16
N GLY A 156 16.57 5.81 -13.57
CA GLY A 156 16.99 4.44 -13.91
C GLY A 156 18.32 3.99 -13.32
N THR A 157 18.97 4.79 -12.45
CA THR A 157 20.32 4.44 -11.91
C THR A 157 20.31 3.87 -10.50
N ALA A 158 19.22 4.03 -9.75
CA ALA A 158 19.06 3.49 -8.41
C ALA A 158 17.59 3.30 -8.05
N VAL A 159 17.33 2.43 -7.08
CA VAL A 159 16.00 2.27 -6.48
C VAL A 159 15.94 3.08 -5.19
N GLU A 160 15.16 4.15 -5.17
CA GLU A 160 14.96 5.01 -4.01
C GLU A 160 13.47 5.24 -3.78
N TYR A 161 12.97 4.61 -2.72
CA TYR A 161 11.57 4.78 -2.33
C TYR A 161 11.29 6.23 -1.94
N THR A 162 10.28 6.84 -2.57
CA THR A 162 9.86 8.20 -2.26
C THR A 162 8.35 8.38 -2.40
N ASP A 163 7.76 9.13 -1.47
CA ASP A 163 6.35 9.52 -1.53
C ASP A 163 6.11 10.60 -2.60
N ARG A 164 7.13 11.35 -2.98
CA ARG A 164 7.06 12.36 -4.05
C ARG A 164 6.62 11.75 -5.38
N ALA A 165 7.14 10.56 -5.72
CA ALA A 165 6.73 9.85 -6.93
C ALA A 165 5.22 9.52 -6.91
N ALA A 166 4.69 9.08 -5.78
CA ALA A 166 3.27 8.79 -5.64
C ALA A 166 2.40 10.05 -5.69
N VAL A 167 2.85 11.18 -5.13
CA VAL A 167 2.14 12.47 -5.23
C VAL A 167 2.14 12.98 -6.66
N LEU A 168 3.26 12.88 -7.38
CA LEU A 168 3.33 13.24 -8.80
C LEU A 168 2.40 12.37 -9.65
N LEU A 169 2.39 11.06 -9.41
CA LEU A 169 1.46 10.13 -10.08
C LEU A 169 -0.01 10.44 -9.73
N THR A 170 -0.29 10.94 -8.52
CA THR A 170 -1.65 11.37 -8.16
C THR A 170 -2.11 12.50 -9.08
N TYR A 171 -1.31 13.55 -9.21
CA TYR A 171 -1.63 14.67 -10.09
C TYR A 171 -1.83 14.23 -11.55
N LEU A 172 -0.96 13.33 -12.01
CA LEU A 172 -1.07 12.79 -13.37
C LEU A 172 -2.37 12.00 -13.56
N VAL A 173 -2.70 11.10 -12.63
CA VAL A 173 -3.91 10.27 -12.70
C VAL A 173 -5.17 11.14 -12.64
N GLU A 174 -5.21 12.13 -11.76
CA GLU A 174 -6.33 13.06 -11.61
C GLU A 174 -6.52 13.92 -12.86
N ASP A 175 -5.45 14.49 -13.42
CA ASP A 175 -5.50 15.28 -14.66
C ASP A 175 -6.01 14.43 -15.84
N LEU A 176 -5.50 13.20 -15.98
CA LEU A 176 -5.91 12.32 -17.05
C LEU A 176 -7.37 11.85 -16.89
N ALA A 177 -7.78 11.55 -15.67
CA ALA A 177 -9.12 11.02 -15.41
C ALA A 177 -10.19 12.11 -15.28
N GLY A 178 -9.79 13.35 -14.95
CA GLY A 178 -10.69 14.48 -14.75
C GLY A 178 -11.49 14.41 -13.45
N ALA A 179 -10.98 13.68 -12.43
CA ALA A 179 -11.64 13.53 -11.13
C ALA A 179 -10.60 13.29 -10.02
N PRO A 180 -10.88 13.63 -8.74
CA PRO A 180 -9.97 13.39 -7.64
C PRO A 180 -9.80 11.89 -7.34
N LEU A 181 -8.65 11.55 -6.75
CA LEU A 181 -8.22 10.16 -6.57
C LEU A 181 -9.16 9.34 -5.68
N ASP A 182 -9.79 9.93 -4.70
CA ASP A 182 -10.76 9.24 -3.82
C ASP A 182 -12.01 8.80 -4.59
N GLU A 183 -12.55 9.64 -5.47
CA GLU A 183 -13.67 9.29 -6.35
C GLU A 183 -13.27 8.21 -7.36
N LEU A 184 -12.06 8.32 -7.92
CA LEU A 184 -11.53 7.33 -8.87
C LEU A 184 -11.34 5.97 -8.20
N ALA A 185 -10.73 5.95 -7.02
CA ALA A 185 -10.49 4.73 -6.25
C ALA A 185 -11.81 4.08 -5.80
N ALA A 186 -12.78 4.87 -5.36
CA ALA A 186 -14.12 4.37 -5.02
C ALA A 186 -14.76 3.70 -6.24
N ARG A 187 -14.89 4.41 -7.35
CA ARG A 187 -15.58 3.96 -8.56
C ARG A 187 -14.89 2.81 -9.28
N TRP A 188 -13.56 2.81 -9.36
CA TRP A 188 -12.81 1.85 -10.17
C TRP A 188 -12.28 0.65 -9.38
N VAL A 189 -12.19 0.78 -8.05
CA VAL A 189 -11.54 -0.24 -7.22
C VAL A 189 -12.46 -0.74 -6.12
N TRP A 190 -12.88 0.15 -5.21
CA TRP A 190 -13.49 -0.28 -3.97
C TRP A 190 -14.92 -0.75 -4.13
N GLU A 191 -15.74 -0.02 -4.88
CA GLU A 191 -17.13 -0.40 -5.17
C GLU A 191 -17.22 -1.70 -5.98
N PRO A 192 -16.46 -1.88 -7.10
CA PRO A 192 -16.48 -3.13 -7.85
C PRO A 192 -16.06 -4.36 -7.04
N LEU A 193 -15.20 -4.18 -6.05
CA LEU A 193 -14.73 -5.25 -5.16
C LEU A 193 -15.57 -5.39 -3.88
N GLY A 194 -16.59 -4.56 -3.67
CA GLY A 194 -17.41 -4.55 -2.47
C GLY A 194 -16.64 -4.17 -1.19
N MET A 195 -15.60 -3.32 -1.31
CA MET A 195 -14.77 -2.83 -0.19
C MET A 195 -15.48 -1.67 0.52
N ALA A 196 -16.61 -1.95 1.16
CA ALA A 196 -17.55 -0.95 1.68
C ALA A 196 -17.01 -0.08 2.82
N ASP A 197 -16.02 -0.58 3.57
CA ASP A 197 -15.37 0.13 4.66
C ASP A 197 -14.13 0.90 4.23
N THR A 198 -13.64 0.71 2.98
CA THR A 198 -12.43 1.36 2.48
C THR A 198 -12.72 2.75 1.96
N ARG A 199 -11.97 3.74 2.45
CA ARG A 199 -12.13 5.14 2.05
C ARG A 199 -10.95 6.01 2.46
N TYR A 200 -10.86 7.19 1.90
CA TYR A 200 -9.92 8.21 2.38
C TYR A 200 -10.42 8.88 3.67
N GLY A 201 -9.45 9.31 4.51
CA GLY A 201 -9.72 10.13 5.69
C GLY A 201 -9.74 11.64 5.36
N PRO A 202 -10.20 12.48 6.32
CA PRO A 202 -10.59 12.12 7.68
C PRO A 202 -11.92 11.39 7.74
N LEU A 203 -12.04 10.44 8.68
CA LEU A 203 -13.26 9.65 8.86
C LEU A 203 -14.25 10.37 9.79
N GLY A 204 -15.52 10.26 9.49
CA GLY A 204 -16.58 10.71 10.40
C GLY A 204 -16.57 9.95 11.73
N THR A 205 -17.19 10.54 12.78
CA THR A 205 -17.13 10.08 14.17
C THR A 205 -17.42 8.58 14.35
N VAL A 206 -18.44 8.06 13.66
CA VAL A 206 -18.86 6.65 13.76
C VAL A 206 -17.74 5.71 13.29
N LEU A 207 -17.11 6.01 12.17
CA LEU A 207 -16.02 5.20 11.63
C LEU A 207 -14.73 5.41 12.41
N ALA A 208 -14.46 6.63 12.86
CA ALA A 208 -13.34 6.93 13.73
C ALA A 208 -13.38 6.08 15.00
N ALA A 209 -14.56 5.81 15.56
CA ALA A 209 -14.73 4.93 16.71
C ALA A 209 -14.36 3.45 16.44
N ARG A 210 -14.37 3.01 15.18
CA ARG A 210 -13.94 1.68 14.74
C ARG A 210 -12.45 1.62 14.32
N THR A 211 -11.77 2.77 14.35
CA THR A 211 -10.39 2.87 13.82
C THR A 211 -9.37 2.59 14.92
N ALA A 212 -8.33 1.85 14.58
CA ALA A 212 -7.14 1.68 15.40
C ALA A 212 -6.44 3.03 15.57
N PRO A 213 -6.17 3.51 16.80
CA PRO A 213 -5.46 4.76 17.02
C PRO A 213 -4.00 4.62 16.55
N THR A 214 -3.46 5.69 15.98
CA THR A 214 -2.07 5.78 15.57
C THR A 214 -1.26 6.67 16.52
N GLU A 215 -0.31 7.41 16.05
CA GLU A 215 0.62 8.20 16.81
C GLU A 215 -0.07 9.31 17.64
N TYR A 216 0.53 9.65 18.76
CA TYR A 216 0.11 10.81 19.55
C TYR A 216 0.49 12.11 18.85
N ASP A 217 -0.46 13.00 18.66
CA ASP A 217 -0.26 14.32 18.08
C ASP A 217 -0.27 15.37 19.22
N GLU A 218 0.90 15.90 19.55
CA GLU A 218 1.06 16.89 20.62
C GLU A 218 0.25 18.18 20.38
N ARG A 219 -0.05 18.51 19.12
CA ARG A 219 -0.85 19.70 18.79
C ARG A 219 -2.33 19.55 19.19
N THR A 220 -2.83 18.32 19.16
CA THR A 220 -4.21 18.03 19.54
C THR A 220 -4.34 17.44 20.95
N GLY A 221 -3.23 17.01 21.53
CA GLY A 221 -3.20 16.34 22.85
C GLY A 221 -3.82 14.94 22.84
N ALA A 222 -3.91 14.28 21.68
CA ALA A 222 -4.56 13.00 21.52
C ALA A 222 -3.88 12.14 20.45
N HIS A 223 -4.11 10.82 20.52
CA HIS A 223 -3.73 9.94 19.42
C HIS A 223 -4.61 10.19 18.20
N LEU A 224 -4.00 10.22 17.03
CA LEU A 224 -4.73 10.29 15.76
C LEU A 224 -5.60 9.05 15.59
N ARG A 225 -6.90 9.25 15.37
CA ARG A 225 -7.88 8.19 15.21
C ARG A 225 -8.92 8.58 14.17
N GLY A 226 -8.93 7.92 13.03
CA GLY A 226 -9.74 8.31 11.87
C GLY A 226 -9.23 9.58 11.17
N VAL A 227 -8.08 10.07 11.58
CA VAL A 227 -7.34 11.17 10.94
C VAL A 227 -6.07 10.58 10.32
N VAL A 228 -5.77 10.96 9.09
CA VAL A 228 -4.62 10.45 8.33
C VAL A 228 -3.32 10.69 9.09
N HIS A 229 -2.53 9.63 9.29
CA HIS A 229 -1.27 9.69 10.03
C HIS A 229 -0.19 10.48 9.27
N ASP A 230 -0.07 10.27 7.96
CA ASP A 230 0.94 10.94 7.14
C ASP A 230 0.70 12.46 7.07
N PRO A 231 1.68 13.30 7.52
CA PRO A 231 1.48 14.75 7.56
C PRO A 231 1.41 15.38 6.17
N SER A 232 2.10 14.83 5.17
CA SER A 232 2.04 15.35 3.80
C SER A 232 0.68 15.04 3.16
N ALA A 233 0.14 13.83 3.36
CA ALA A 233 -1.19 13.50 2.91
C ALA A 233 -2.26 14.34 3.62
N ARG A 234 -2.13 14.60 4.95
CA ARG A 234 -3.03 15.54 5.66
C ARG A 234 -2.97 16.95 5.07
N LEU A 235 -1.78 17.44 4.74
CA LEU A 235 -1.60 18.74 4.10
C LEU A 235 -2.31 18.82 2.74
N LEU A 236 -2.34 17.71 1.99
CA LEU A 236 -3.04 17.56 0.72
C LEU A 236 -4.54 17.26 0.88
N GLY A 237 -5.12 17.51 2.05
CA GLY A 237 -6.55 17.32 2.30
C GLY A 237 -6.97 15.90 2.70
N GLY A 238 -6.00 15.02 2.94
CA GLY A 238 -6.23 13.62 3.30
C GLY A 238 -6.30 12.66 2.11
N VAL A 239 -6.44 13.19 0.90
CA VAL A 239 -6.50 12.41 -0.36
C VAL A 239 -5.18 12.54 -1.11
N SER A 240 -4.41 11.47 -1.16
CA SER A 240 -3.16 11.44 -1.92
C SER A 240 -2.77 9.99 -2.22
N GLY A 241 -2.05 9.78 -3.32
CA GLY A 241 -1.57 8.45 -3.69
C GLY A 241 -0.49 7.89 -2.76
N ASN A 242 0.19 8.72 -1.97
CA ASN A 242 1.22 8.24 -1.04
C ASN A 242 0.65 7.64 0.25
N ALA A 243 -0.47 8.19 0.77
CA ALA A 243 -1.12 7.77 2.00
C ALA A 243 -2.53 8.38 2.10
N GLY A 244 -3.33 8.00 3.10
CA GLY A 244 -4.62 8.61 3.42
C GLY A 244 -5.79 7.64 3.41
N ALA A 245 -5.67 6.46 2.81
CA ALA A 245 -6.71 5.46 2.82
C ALA A 245 -6.78 4.71 4.16
N PHE A 246 -7.99 4.41 4.58
CA PHE A 246 -8.33 3.52 5.68
C PHE A 246 -9.04 2.28 5.13
N SER A 247 -8.79 1.13 5.72
CA SER A 247 -9.47 -0.11 5.34
C SER A 247 -9.50 -1.12 6.48
N THR A 248 -10.22 -2.21 6.27
CA THR A 248 -10.34 -3.36 7.16
C THR A 248 -9.64 -4.57 6.57
N ALA A 249 -9.32 -5.57 7.41
CA ALA A 249 -8.79 -6.84 6.93
C ALA A 249 -9.76 -7.54 5.96
N ARG A 250 -11.07 -7.39 6.20
CA ARG A 250 -12.12 -7.96 5.33
C ARG A 250 -12.08 -7.37 3.92
N ASP A 251 -11.98 -6.05 3.80
CA ASP A 251 -11.93 -5.39 2.49
C ASP A 251 -10.62 -5.67 1.76
N LEU A 252 -9.49 -5.63 2.49
CA LEU A 252 -8.19 -5.95 1.91
C LEU A 252 -8.10 -7.41 1.43
N ALA A 253 -8.78 -8.35 2.10
CA ALA A 253 -8.87 -9.74 1.63
C ALA A 253 -9.58 -9.82 0.27
N ARG A 254 -10.64 -9.04 0.03
CA ARG A 254 -11.31 -8.96 -1.28
C ARG A 254 -10.37 -8.43 -2.35
N PHE A 255 -9.64 -7.36 -2.04
CA PHE A 255 -8.65 -6.78 -2.94
C PHE A 255 -7.55 -7.79 -3.30
N LEU A 256 -6.95 -8.45 -2.32
CA LEU A 256 -5.88 -9.42 -2.52
C LEU A 256 -6.36 -10.69 -3.27
N THR A 257 -7.59 -11.13 -3.01
CA THR A 257 -8.22 -12.22 -3.78
C THR A 257 -8.37 -11.83 -5.25
N ALA A 258 -8.79 -10.59 -5.54
CA ALA A 258 -8.93 -10.08 -6.91
C ALA A 258 -7.60 -9.99 -7.66
N LEU A 259 -6.46 -9.84 -6.97
CA LEU A 259 -5.14 -9.91 -7.60
C LEU A 259 -4.78 -11.33 -8.11
N LEU A 260 -5.30 -12.37 -7.48
CA LEU A 260 -5.10 -13.76 -7.90
C LEU A 260 -6.16 -14.22 -8.91
N ALA A 261 -7.40 -13.78 -8.72
CA ALA A 261 -8.54 -14.11 -9.56
C ALA A 261 -9.38 -12.84 -9.85
N PRO A 262 -8.93 -12.01 -10.80
CA PRO A 262 -9.66 -10.78 -11.14
C PRO A 262 -11.08 -11.09 -11.60
N PRO A 263 -12.11 -10.46 -11.01
CA PRO A 263 -13.47 -10.65 -11.48
C PRO A 263 -13.61 -10.11 -12.91
N PRO A 264 -14.50 -10.73 -13.74
CA PRO A 264 -14.78 -10.24 -15.08
C PRO A 264 -15.18 -8.76 -15.08
N GLY A 265 -14.60 -7.98 -16.00
CA GLY A 265 -14.91 -6.56 -16.13
C GLY A 265 -14.17 -5.64 -15.14
N LEU A 266 -13.28 -6.15 -14.31
CA LEU A 266 -12.44 -5.30 -13.46
C LEU A 266 -11.54 -4.40 -14.34
N PRO A 267 -11.65 -3.06 -14.26
CA PRO A 267 -11.02 -2.17 -15.25
C PRO A 267 -9.50 -2.10 -15.14
N TRP A 268 -8.89 -2.64 -14.09
CA TRP A 268 -7.44 -2.71 -13.86
C TRP A 268 -6.93 -4.16 -13.70
N GLY A 269 -7.69 -5.17 -14.16
CA GLY A 269 -7.36 -6.59 -13.98
C GLY A 269 -6.22 -7.10 -14.87
N GLY A 270 -6.13 -8.40 -15.00
CA GLY A 270 -5.29 -9.21 -15.88
C GLY A 270 -3.91 -8.64 -16.24
N ALA A 271 -3.84 -7.99 -17.40
CA ALA A 271 -2.58 -7.52 -17.99
C ALA A 271 -1.82 -6.50 -17.11
N TRP A 272 -2.54 -5.63 -16.39
CA TRP A 272 -1.89 -4.68 -15.47
C TRP A 272 -1.28 -5.39 -14.25
N ILE A 273 -1.99 -6.38 -13.71
CA ILE A 273 -1.48 -7.20 -12.59
C ILE A 273 -0.24 -7.98 -13.05
N ASP A 274 -0.31 -8.59 -14.25
CA ASP A 274 0.80 -9.36 -14.83
C ASP A 274 2.04 -8.49 -15.05
N GLU A 275 1.86 -7.28 -15.58
CA GLU A 275 2.94 -6.32 -15.78
C GLU A 275 3.54 -5.87 -14.45
N SER A 276 2.68 -5.61 -13.46
CA SER A 276 3.09 -5.02 -12.18
C SER A 276 3.81 -5.99 -11.25
N LEU A 277 3.44 -7.27 -11.27
CA LEU A 277 4.03 -8.32 -10.45
C LEU A 277 5.16 -9.07 -11.18
N ARG A 278 5.98 -8.31 -11.90
CA ARG A 278 7.27 -8.72 -12.47
C ARG A 278 8.35 -7.77 -12.01
N GLU A 279 9.58 -8.24 -12.00
CA GLU A 279 10.74 -7.38 -11.71
C GLU A 279 10.84 -6.29 -12.78
N GLN A 280 10.97 -5.02 -12.37
CA GLN A 280 10.94 -3.82 -13.21
C GLN A 280 12.18 -2.93 -13.02
N THR A 281 13.11 -3.33 -12.17
CA THR A 281 14.25 -2.48 -11.77
C THR A 281 15.54 -2.82 -12.51
N GLY A 282 15.51 -3.81 -13.43
CA GLY A 282 16.63 -4.15 -14.30
C GLY A 282 17.88 -4.63 -13.54
N GLY A 283 17.68 -5.36 -12.43
CA GLY A 283 18.74 -5.84 -11.56
C GLY A 283 19.22 -4.85 -10.50
N LEU A 284 18.66 -3.63 -10.44
CA LEU A 284 18.91 -2.71 -9.34
C LEU A 284 18.26 -3.24 -8.05
N VAL A 285 18.88 -2.95 -6.91
CA VAL A 285 18.39 -3.40 -5.59
C VAL A 285 17.90 -2.21 -4.76
N PRO A 286 16.83 -2.43 -3.97
CA PRO A 286 16.01 -3.64 -3.87
C PRO A 286 15.15 -3.85 -5.13
N ALA A 287 15.01 -5.10 -5.58
CA ALA A 287 14.18 -5.43 -6.74
C ALA A 287 12.71 -5.06 -6.51
N ARG A 288 12.06 -4.48 -7.53
CA ARG A 288 10.67 -4.03 -7.46
C ARG A 288 9.90 -4.37 -8.74
N GLY A 289 8.59 -4.57 -8.56
CA GLY A 289 7.61 -4.43 -9.62
C GLY A 289 7.05 -3.01 -9.69
N LEU A 290 5.94 -2.80 -10.38
CA LEU A 290 5.26 -1.50 -10.43
C LEU A 290 4.52 -1.24 -9.11
N SER A 291 5.06 -0.39 -8.27
CA SER A 291 4.69 -0.07 -6.88
C SER A 291 4.96 -1.18 -5.85
N TRP A 292 5.15 -2.40 -6.27
CA TRP A 292 5.40 -3.55 -5.40
C TRP A 292 6.90 -3.73 -5.12
N LEU A 293 7.23 -4.15 -3.90
CA LEU A 293 8.58 -4.58 -3.54
C LEU A 293 8.66 -6.11 -3.71
N CYS A 294 9.69 -6.64 -4.37
CA CYS A 294 10.00 -8.06 -4.25
C CYS A 294 10.30 -8.35 -2.78
N ALA A 295 9.68 -9.39 -2.22
CA ALA A 295 9.73 -9.61 -0.78
C ALA A 295 11.18 -9.77 -0.30
N PRO A 296 11.63 -9.01 0.71
CA PRO A 296 13.00 -9.10 1.20
C PRO A 296 13.37 -10.53 1.62
N GLY A 297 14.56 -10.99 1.24
CA GLY A 297 15.04 -12.34 1.52
C GLY A 297 14.44 -13.44 0.63
N THR A 298 13.79 -13.07 -0.48
CA THR A 298 13.37 -14.01 -1.53
C THR A 298 14.09 -13.68 -2.83
N ASP A 299 14.23 -14.68 -3.71
CA ASP A 299 14.65 -14.42 -5.09
C ASP A 299 13.50 -13.70 -5.81
N PRO A 300 13.76 -12.58 -6.53
CA PRO A 300 12.74 -11.93 -7.36
C PRO A 300 12.04 -12.89 -8.34
N ALA A 301 12.74 -13.91 -8.84
CA ALA A 301 12.17 -14.95 -9.69
C ALA A 301 11.12 -15.82 -8.99
N GLU A 302 11.10 -15.88 -7.66
CA GLU A 302 10.05 -16.57 -6.90
C GLU A 302 8.70 -15.87 -7.00
N GLY A 303 8.69 -14.58 -7.38
CA GLY A 303 7.47 -13.82 -7.62
C GLY A 303 6.61 -13.60 -6.38
N THR A 304 7.24 -13.45 -5.20
CA THR A 304 6.58 -13.01 -3.98
C THR A 304 6.78 -11.50 -3.83
N PHE A 305 5.69 -10.77 -3.82
CA PHE A 305 5.67 -9.31 -3.72
C PHE A 305 5.03 -8.83 -2.42
N VAL A 306 5.44 -7.65 -1.96
CA VAL A 306 4.96 -7.07 -0.71
C VAL A 306 4.84 -5.56 -0.84
N HIS A 307 3.95 -4.99 -0.04
CA HIS A 307 4.00 -3.57 0.31
C HIS A 307 3.75 -3.38 1.81
N TYR A 308 4.39 -2.38 2.39
CA TYR A 308 4.28 -2.05 3.81
C TYR A 308 3.72 -0.64 4.01
N GLY A 309 2.94 -0.48 5.09
CA GLY A 309 2.54 0.81 5.61
C GLY A 309 3.32 1.18 6.87
N PHE A 310 3.64 2.46 7.01
CA PHE A 310 4.41 2.98 8.15
C PHE A 310 3.70 2.74 9.49
N THR A 311 2.38 2.78 9.51
CA THR A 311 1.54 2.56 10.69
C THR A 311 1.64 1.15 11.28
N GLY A 312 2.24 0.22 10.54
CA GLY A 312 2.42 -1.17 10.95
C GLY A 312 1.67 -2.16 10.08
N THR A 313 1.09 -1.71 8.98
CA THR A 313 0.33 -2.53 8.04
C THR A 313 1.23 -3.17 6.99
N GLY A 314 0.79 -4.27 6.39
CA GLY A 314 1.50 -4.93 5.30
C GLY A 314 0.68 -6.06 4.68
N PHE A 315 0.92 -6.34 3.41
CA PHE A 315 0.38 -7.51 2.73
C PHE A 315 1.37 -8.05 1.70
N TRP A 316 1.23 -9.34 1.41
CA TRP A 316 2.08 -10.10 0.51
C TRP A 316 1.22 -10.85 -0.49
N ILE A 317 1.77 -11.08 -1.67
CA ILE A 317 1.14 -11.86 -2.72
C ILE A 317 2.17 -12.67 -3.48
N SER A 318 1.83 -13.91 -3.81
CA SER A 318 2.57 -14.74 -4.75
C SER A 318 1.59 -15.40 -5.71
N ARG A 319 1.63 -14.99 -6.98
CA ARG A 319 0.81 -15.63 -8.02
C ARG A 319 1.28 -17.04 -8.32
N ARG A 320 2.60 -17.27 -8.22
CA ARG A 320 3.19 -18.61 -8.40
C ARG A 320 2.67 -19.60 -7.38
N LEU A 321 2.52 -19.18 -6.12
CA LEU A 321 1.97 -20.02 -5.04
C LEU A 321 0.45 -19.94 -4.95
N GLY A 322 -0.21 -19.06 -5.74
CA GLY A 322 -1.65 -18.82 -5.65
C GLY A 322 -2.09 -18.34 -4.28
N ARG A 323 -1.27 -17.55 -3.58
CA ARG A 323 -1.48 -17.20 -2.17
C ARG A 323 -1.28 -15.72 -1.89
N TRP A 324 -2.08 -15.20 -0.98
CA TRP A 324 -1.91 -13.87 -0.39
C TRP A 324 -1.94 -13.94 1.13
N ALA A 325 -1.36 -12.92 1.78
CA ALA A 325 -1.39 -12.74 3.21
C ALA A 325 -1.47 -11.26 3.56
N LEU A 326 -2.08 -10.93 4.70
CA LEU A 326 -2.07 -9.59 5.27
C LEU A 326 -1.78 -9.64 6.77
N LEU A 327 -1.11 -8.60 7.25
CA LEU A 327 -0.86 -8.35 8.67
C LEU A 327 -1.06 -6.86 8.93
N LEU A 328 -2.05 -6.52 9.72
CA LEU A 328 -2.39 -5.14 10.07
C LEU A 328 -2.11 -4.94 11.56
N THR A 329 -1.22 -4.04 11.87
CA THR A 329 -0.98 -3.58 13.24
C THR A 329 -1.12 -2.07 13.32
N ASN A 330 -1.24 -1.54 14.52
CA ASN A 330 -1.13 -0.11 14.77
C ASN A 330 0.12 0.21 15.61
N LYS A 331 1.25 -0.41 15.24
CA LYS A 331 2.54 -0.31 15.93
C LYS A 331 2.94 1.14 16.25
N VAL A 332 2.69 2.05 15.31
CA VAL A 332 3.03 3.47 15.45
C VAL A 332 2.29 4.19 16.61
N HIS A 333 1.25 3.57 17.17
CA HIS A 333 0.62 4.04 18.41
C HIS A 333 1.58 4.03 19.60
N TYR A 334 2.50 3.09 19.62
CA TYR A 334 3.43 2.85 20.74
C TYR A 334 4.79 3.53 20.51
N ASP A 335 5.36 3.32 19.34
CA ASP A 335 6.61 3.94 18.92
C ASP A 335 6.83 3.82 17.40
N ARG A 336 7.82 4.53 16.89
CA ARG A 336 8.21 4.52 15.47
C ARG A 336 9.26 3.44 15.12
N GLY A 337 9.75 2.70 16.10
CA GLY A 337 10.75 1.65 15.89
C GLY A 337 10.20 0.52 15.03
N VAL A 338 10.99 0.03 14.08
CA VAL A 338 10.54 -0.97 13.11
C VAL A 338 11.16 -2.34 13.27
N ALA A 339 12.18 -2.49 14.14
CA ALA A 339 12.96 -3.73 14.24
C ALA A 339 12.09 -4.96 14.59
N GLN A 340 11.38 -4.91 15.70
CA GLN A 340 10.51 -6.01 16.15
C GLN A 340 9.37 -6.29 15.16
N LEU A 341 8.81 -5.24 14.55
CA LEU A 341 7.81 -5.40 13.52
C LEU A 341 8.38 -6.06 12.24
N THR A 342 9.62 -5.76 11.90
CA THR A 342 10.32 -6.37 10.76
C THR A 342 10.55 -7.86 11.02
N GLU A 343 10.95 -8.24 12.23
CA GLU A 343 11.08 -9.64 12.64
C GLU A 343 9.75 -10.38 12.53
N LEU A 344 8.67 -9.82 13.06
CA LEU A 344 7.33 -10.39 12.94
C LEU A 344 6.90 -10.54 11.48
N ARG A 345 7.09 -9.51 10.65
CA ARG A 345 6.77 -9.54 9.22
C ARG A 345 7.54 -10.64 8.47
N ASN A 346 8.83 -10.79 8.76
CA ASN A 346 9.67 -11.82 8.15
C ASN A 346 9.24 -13.22 8.58
N ALA A 347 9.00 -13.44 9.87
CA ALA A 347 8.53 -14.72 10.40
C ALA A 347 7.13 -15.07 9.84
N PHE A 348 6.21 -14.10 9.76
CA PHE A 348 4.89 -14.29 9.18
C PHE A 348 4.97 -14.65 7.69
N ARG A 349 5.78 -13.91 6.90
CA ARG A 349 6.02 -14.24 5.49
C ARG A 349 6.57 -15.66 5.34
N GLN A 350 7.62 -16.00 6.11
CA GLN A 350 8.23 -17.34 6.06
C GLN A 350 7.21 -18.43 6.40
N ALA A 351 6.36 -18.22 7.39
CA ALA A 351 5.35 -19.19 7.79
C ALA A 351 4.27 -19.42 6.72
N VAL A 352 4.00 -18.39 5.88
CA VAL A 352 2.93 -18.47 4.87
C VAL A 352 3.45 -18.87 3.49
N PHE A 353 4.62 -18.40 3.09
CA PHE A 353 5.15 -18.58 1.72
C PHE A 353 6.35 -19.53 1.65
N GLY A 354 6.88 -19.99 2.80
CA GLY A 354 7.97 -20.94 2.90
C GLY A 354 9.32 -20.33 2.81
#